data_a4400add100e7f7b8111a2cc1fd71fec
#
_entry.id   a4400add100e7f7b8111a2cc1fd71fec
#
_cell.length_a   1.000
_cell.length_b   1.000
_cell.length_c   1.000
_cell.angle_alpha   90.00
_cell.angle_beta   90.00
_cell.angle_gamma   90.00
#
_symmetry.space_group_name_H-M   'P 1'
#
loop_
_entity.id
_entity.type
_entity.pdbx_description
1 polymer ?
#
loop_
_entity_poly.entity_id
_entity_poly.type
_entity_poly.pdbx_seq_one_letter_code
_entity_poly.pdbx_strand_id
1 'polypeptide(L)'
;RAKPYSPWLAERVQRPKFFPGETAGDRMVPTQPLVVGGTLTDQAEKRLLNTRRIHERVYHGIRAGDALSAGQDLCSIEYVAAKVAEGEESELLREYGEALEAFVEAEPEVASALGEFMAFVGRNLDTVRLRVPMVPFQLAAQEPDASGPHRALQQVLKRGRVESGILRLVHWPDRPQHQDPCRL
;
A
#
# COMPACT_ATOMS: atom_id res chain seq x y z
N ARG A 1 25.96 -7.52 -9.26
CA ARG A 1 26.52 -6.53 -10.24
C ARG A 1 25.41 -6.17 -11.18
N ALA A 2 24.89 -4.93 -11.12
CA ALA A 2 23.89 -4.44 -12.07
C ALA A 2 24.45 -4.55 -13.50
N LYS A 3 23.65 -5.11 -14.41
CA LYS A 3 24.01 -5.14 -15.85
C LYS A 3 24.03 -3.70 -16.37
N PRO A 4 25.06 -3.29 -17.12
CA PRO A 4 25.08 -1.97 -17.73
C PRO A 4 23.90 -1.83 -18.70
N TYR A 5 23.27 -0.66 -18.71
CA TYR A 5 22.25 -0.32 -19.70
C TYR A 5 22.77 -0.56 -21.13
N SER A 6 21.88 -0.98 -22.02
CA SER A 6 22.28 -1.17 -23.40
C SER A 6 22.75 0.16 -24.02
N PRO A 7 23.78 0.16 -24.89
CA PRO A 7 24.38 1.39 -25.41
C PRO A 7 23.40 2.38 -26.03
N TRP A 8 22.34 1.91 -26.71
CA TRP A 8 21.33 2.78 -27.31
C TRP A 8 20.43 3.51 -26.29
N LEU A 9 20.26 2.92 -25.07
CA LEU A 9 19.53 3.57 -23.99
C LEU A 9 20.38 4.66 -23.35
N ALA A 10 21.70 4.44 -23.26
CA ALA A 10 22.64 5.41 -22.72
C ALA A 10 22.76 6.68 -23.58
N GLU A 11 22.55 6.58 -24.90
CA GLU A 11 22.54 7.74 -25.80
C GLU A 11 21.24 8.57 -25.70
N ARG A 12 20.11 7.96 -25.38
CA ARG A 12 18.81 8.64 -25.30
C ARG A 12 18.49 9.22 -23.92
N VAL A 13 19.02 8.63 -22.86
CA VAL A 13 18.90 9.18 -21.52
C VAL A 13 19.94 10.29 -21.41
N GLN A 14 19.50 11.56 -21.40
CA GLN A 14 20.39 12.68 -21.05
C GLN A 14 21.11 12.29 -19.76
N ARG A 15 22.44 12.21 -19.81
CA ARG A 15 23.25 11.86 -18.64
C ARG A 15 22.81 12.75 -17.49
N PRO A 16 22.41 12.20 -16.37
CA PRO A 16 21.99 13.00 -15.25
C PRO A 16 23.16 13.92 -14.87
N LYS A 17 22.91 15.22 -14.86
CA LYS A 17 23.89 16.19 -14.39
C LYS A 17 23.99 16.04 -12.88
N PHE A 18 25.12 15.55 -12.40
CA PHE A 18 25.41 15.54 -10.97
C PHE A 18 25.92 16.92 -10.54
N PHE A 19 25.55 17.35 -9.37
CA PHE A 19 26.20 18.50 -8.74
C PHE A 19 27.64 18.11 -8.36
N PRO A 20 28.58 19.09 -8.31
CA PRO A 20 29.94 18.80 -7.89
C PRO A 20 29.96 18.11 -6.53
N GLY A 21 30.56 16.91 -6.45
CA GLY A 21 30.64 16.11 -5.24
C GLY A 21 29.47 15.12 -5.03
N GLU A 22 28.43 15.16 -5.84
CA GLU A 22 27.32 14.22 -5.79
C GLU A 22 27.66 12.91 -6.54
N THR A 23 27.37 11.77 -5.91
CA THR A 23 27.51 10.45 -6.53
C THR A 23 26.13 9.90 -6.95
N ALA A 24 26.11 8.85 -7.78
CA ALA A 24 24.87 8.18 -8.15
C ALA A 24 24.11 7.60 -6.93
N GLY A 25 24.84 7.25 -5.85
CA GLY A 25 24.27 6.75 -4.60
C GLY A 25 23.58 7.83 -3.76
N ASP A 26 23.95 9.09 -3.95
CA ASP A 26 23.37 10.21 -3.20
C ASP A 26 22.02 10.68 -3.78
N ARG A 27 21.66 10.19 -4.96
CA ARG A 27 20.38 10.52 -5.57
C ARG A 27 19.26 9.71 -4.97
N MET A 28 18.49 10.36 -4.13
CA MET A 28 17.18 9.84 -3.79
C MET A 28 16.25 9.95 -4.99
N VAL A 29 15.88 8.81 -5.58
CA VAL A 29 14.80 8.78 -6.57
C VAL A 29 13.53 9.22 -5.84
N PRO A 30 12.90 10.34 -6.25
CA PRO A 30 11.68 10.79 -5.59
C PRO A 30 10.64 9.68 -5.63
N THR A 31 9.97 9.46 -4.48
CA THR A 31 8.92 8.46 -4.38
C THR A 31 7.84 8.77 -5.38
N GLN A 32 7.62 7.89 -6.33
CA GLN A 32 6.57 8.03 -7.34
C GLN A 32 5.21 8.07 -6.64
N PRO A 33 4.30 9.02 -6.95
CA PRO A 33 2.98 9.05 -6.34
C PRO A 33 2.14 7.84 -6.79
N LEU A 34 1.19 7.39 -5.94
CA LEU A 34 0.22 6.37 -6.34
C LEU A 34 -0.78 6.89 -7.37
N VAL A 35 -1.14 8.16 -7.25
CA VAL A 35 -2.06 8.85 -8.15
C VAL A 35 -1.29 9.92 -8.89
N VAL A 36 -1.31 9.87 -10.22
CA VAL A 36 -0.63 10.84 -11.10
C VAL A 36 -1.58 11.94 -11.56
N GLY A 37 -2.89 11.72 -11.52
CA GLY A 37 -3.91 12.71 -11.85
C GLY A 37 -5.21 12.44 -11.12
N GLY A 38 -5.91 13.49 -10.69
CA GLY A 38 -7.08 13.40 -9.84
C GLY A 38 -6.76 12.98 -8.41
N THR A 39 -7.76 12.46 -7.70
CA THR A 39 -7.61 11.87 -6.37
C THR A 39 -7.95 10.39 -6.40
N LEU A 40 -7.54 9.63 -5.38
CA LEU A 40 -7.81 8.20 -5.30
C LEU A 40 -9.33 7.90 -5.20
N THR A 41 -10.08 8.83 -4.63
CA THR A 41 -11.53 8.73 -4.41
C THR A 41 -12.37 9.25 -5.56
N ASP A 42 -11.76 9.84 -6.57
CA ASP A 42 -12.46 10.29 -7.77
C ASP A 42 -13.06 9.13 -8.57
N GLN A 43 -14.00 9.45 -9.45
CA GLN A 43 -14.51 8.51 -10.44
C GLN A 43 -13.39 7.99 -11.34
N ALA A 44 -13.56 6.79 -11.88
CA ALA A 44 -12.51 6.11 -12.65
C ALA A 44 -11.95 6.96 -13.80
N GLU A 45 -12.82 7.73 -14.48
CA GLU A 45 -12.43 8.57 -15.61
C GLU A 45 -11.56 9.77 -15.23
N LYS A 46 -11.60 10.20 -13.97
CA LYS A 46 -10.84 11.34 -13.46
C LYS A 46 -9.59 10.92 -12.70
N ARG A 47 -9.52 9.65 -12.30
CA ARG A 47 -8.42 9.09 -11.53
C ARG A 47 -7.39 8.46 -12.45
N LEU A 48 -6.16 8.95 -12.42
CA LEU A 48 -5.05 8.34 -13.12
C LEU A 48 -4.07 7.73 -12.10
N LEU A 49 -4.08 6.41 -12.01
CA LEU A 49 -3.21 5.65 -11.12
C LEU A 49 -1.85 5.38 -11.74
N ASN A 50 -0.81 5.32 -10.91
CA ASN A 50 0.51 4.89 -11.31
C ASN A 50 0.58 3.35 -11.29
N THR A 51 0.14 2.73 -12.38
CA THR A 51 0.08 1.27 -12.54
C THR A 51 1.44 0.62 -12.29
N ARG A 52 2.53 1.23 -12.78
CA ARG A 52 3.88 0.71 -12.55
C ARG A 52 4.23 0.64 -11.05
N ARG A 53 3.91 1.67 -10.29
CA ARG A 53 4.12 1.65 -8.84
C ARG A 53 3.30 0.57 -8.17
N ILE A 54 2.04 0.42 -8.57
CA ILE A 54 1.10 -0.53 -7.99
C ILE A 54 1.54 -1.98 -8.24
N HIS A 55 2.09 -2.28 -9.42
CA HIS A 55 2.46 -3.65 -9.79
C HIS A 55 3.90 -4.03 -9.46
N GLU A 56 4.84 -3.08 -9.54
CA GLU A 56 6.26 -3.43 -9.52
C GLU A 56 6.95 -3.14 -8.18
N ARG A 57 6.52 -2.10 -7.46
CA ARG A 57 7.31 -1.60 -6.33
C ARG A 57 7.36 -2.57 -5.16
N VAL A 58 6.22 -3.13 -4.75
CA VAL A 58 6.16 -4.11 -3.66
C VAL A 58 6.91 -5.37 -4.05
N TYR A 59 6.69 -5.88 -5.26
CA TYR A 59 7.41 -7.04 -5.78
C TYR A 59 8.93 -6.85 -5.71
N HIS A 60 9.44 -5.72 -6.18
CA HIS A 60 10.88 -5.43 -6.13
C HIS A 60 11.39 -5.25 -4.70
N GLY A 61 10.61 -4.65 -3.81
CA GLY A 61 10.94 -4.52 -2.39
C GLY A 61 11.11 -5.88 -1.71
N ILE A 62 10.15 -6.78 -1.91
CA ILE A 62 10.21 -8.15 -1.38
C ILE A 62 11.44 -8.88 -1.91
N ARG A 63 11.68 -8.84 -3.22
CA ARG A 63 12.82 -9.52 -3.87
C ARG A 63 14.18 -8.93 -3.49
N ALA A 64 14.22 -7.66 -3.11
CA ALA A 64 15.43 -6.99 -2.62
C ALA A 64 15.67 -7.20 -1.12
N GLY A 65 14.72 -7.79 -0.39
CA GLY A 65 14.76 -7.89 1.08
C GLY A 65 14.53 -6.53 1.78
N ASP A 66 13.94 -5.54 1.06
CA ASP A 66 13.63 -4.21 1.60
C ASP A 66 12.26 -4.22 2.28
N ALA A 67 12.25 -4.78 3.50
CA ALA A 67 11.04 -4.90 4.31
C ALA A 67 10.40 -3.53 4.63
N LEU A 68 11.23 -2.51 4.83
CA LEU A 68 10.72 -1.18 5.17
C LEU A 68 9.94 -0.57 4.01
N SER A 69 10.50 -0.62 2.80
CA SER A 69 9.84 -0.07 1.60
C SER A 69 8.57 -0.86 1.23
N ALA A 70 8.64 -2.19 1.23
CA ALA A 70 7.49 -3.05 0.96
C ALA A 70 6.40 -2.88 2.04
N GLY A 71 6.78 -2.85 3.32
CA GLY A 71 5.88 -2.65 4.45
C GLY A 71 5.19 -1.28 4.42
N GLN A 72 5.89 -0.22 4.04
CA GLN A 72 5.30 1.11 3.89
C GLN A 72 4.17 1.16 2.87
N ASP A 73 4.30 0.47 1.75
CA ASP A 73 3.24 0.41 0.75
C ASP A 73 2.13 -0.56 1.19
N LEU A 74 2.44 -1.79 1.57
CA LEU A 74 1.45 -2.80 1.98
C LEU A 74 0.65 -2.40 3.23
N CYS A 75 1.25 -1.68 4.18
CA CYS A 75 0.56 -1.15 5.36
C CYS A 75 -0.04 0.25 5.13
N SER A 76 -0.29 0.63 3.87
CA SER A 76 -0.95 1.88 3.49
C SER A 76 -2.37 1.63 3.03
N ILE A 77 -3.35 2.30 3.67
CA ILE A 77 -4.75 2.19 3.23
C ILE A 77 -4.95 2.79 1.83
N GLU A 78 -4.13 3.75 1.42
CA GLU A 78 -4.13 4.32 0.06
C GLU A 78 -3.68 3.26 -0.96
N TYR A 79 -2.68 2.44 -0.63
CA TYR A 79 -2.22 1.37 -1.51
C TYR A 79 -3.28 0.27 -1.65
N VAL A 80 -3.91 -0.14 -0.53
CA VAL A 80 -5.03 -1.08 -0.56
C VAL A 80 -6.15 -0.56 -1.45
N ALA A 81 -6.52 0.72 -1.31
CA ALA A 81 -7.56 1.33 -2.12
C ALA A 81 -7.18 1.42 -3.61
N ALA A 82 -5.91 1.65 -3.94
CA ALA A 82 -5.43 1.64 -5.31
C ALA A 82 -5.51 0.24 -5.93
N LYS A 83 -5.07 -0.79 -5.23
CA LYS A 83 -5.18 -2.20 -5.66
C LYS A 83 -6.64 -2.61 -5.88
N VAL A 84 -7.52 -2.26 -4.95
CA VAL A 84 -8.97 -2.50 -5.07
C VAL A 84 -9.55 -1.79 -6.29
N ALA A 85 -9.15 -0.55 -6.55
CA ALA A 85 -9.60 0.20 -7.71
C ALA A 85 -9.22 -0.42 -9.04
N GLU A 86 -8.07 -1.10 -9.10
CA GLU A 86 -7.59 -1.86 -10.27
C GLU A 86 -8.19 -3.28 -10.35
N GLY A 87 -8.88 -3.73 -9.30
CA GLY A 87 -9.45 -5.07 -9.23
C GLY A 87 -8.43 -6.16 -8.91
N GLU A 88 -7.39 -5.80 -8.16
CA GLU A 88 -6.24 -6.66 -7.87
C GLU A 88 -6.22 -7.17 -6.42
N GLU A 89 -7.37 -7.42 -5.83
CA GLU A 89 -7.52 -7.88 -4.45
C GLU A 89 -6.83 -9.22 -4.19
N SER A 90 -6.88 -10.11 -5.17
CA SER A 90 -6.23 -11.42 -5.08
C SER A 90 -4.71 -11.30 -5.15
N GLU A 91 -4.21 -10.40 -5.99
CA GLU A 91 -2.80 -10.08 -6.09
C GLU A 91 -2.29 -9.44 -4.80
N LEU A 92 -3.06 -8.51 -4.22
CA LEU A 92 -2.75 -7.89 -2.94
C LEU A 92 -2.59 -8.93 -1.82
N LEU A 93 -3.50 -9.90 -1.73
CA LEU A 93 -3.39 -10.98 -0.75
C LEU A 93 -2.16 -11.86 -0.98
N ARG A 94 -1.80 -12.11 -2.24
CA ARG A 94 -0.57 -12.83 -2.59
C ARG A 94 0.68 -12.03 -2.17
N GLU A 95 0.71 -10.74 -2.43
CA GLU A 95 1.80 -9.84 -2.01
C GLU A 95 1.99 -9.86 -0.48
N TYR A 96 0.90 -9.85 0.31
CA TYR A 96 0.99 -10.02 1.76
C TYR A 96 1.61 -11.36 2.16
N GLY A 97 1.18 -12.45 1.52
CA GLY A 97 1.73 -13.79 1.80
C GLY A 97 3.23 -13.86 1.52
N GLU A 98 3.67 -13.38 0.35
CA GLU A 98 5.09 -13.34 -0.03
C GLU A 98 5.92 -12.44 0.91
N ALA A 99 5.38 -11.29 1.30
CA ALA A 99 6.06 -10.38 2.22
C ALA A 99 6.18 -10.97 3.64
N LEU A 100 5.12 -11.62 4.13
CA LEU A 100 5.16 -12.31 5.42
C LEU A 100 6.20 -13.42 5.42
N GLU A 101 6.23 -14.27 4.40
CA GLU A 101 7.23 -15.32 4.27
C GLU A 101 8.66 -14.76 4.24
N ALA A 102 8.87 -13.64 3.53
CA ALA A 102 10.19 -13.04 3.40
C ALA A 102 10.67 -12.32 4.67
N PHE A 103 9.77 -11.76 5.49
CA PHE A 103 10.15 -10.82 6.55
C PHE A 103 9.87 -11.32 7.97
N VAL A 104 9.15 -12.44 8.16
CA VAL A 104 8.74 -12.91 9.50
C VAL A 104 9.89 -13.11 10.48
N GLU A 105 11.04 -13.57 9.99
CA GLU A 105 12.22 -13.81 10.82
C GLU A 105 13.11 -12.57 10.95
N ALA A 106 13.25 -11.80 9.87
CA ALA A 106 14.18 -10.67 9.79
C ALA A 106 13.61 -9.39 10.41
N GLU A 107 12.31 -9.14 10.22
CA GLU A 107 11.64 -7.90 10.61
C GLU A 107 10.26 -8.18 11.23
N PRO A 108 10.21 -8.74 12.46
CA PRO A 108 8.98 -9.23 13.07
C PRO A 108 7.92 -8.12 13.31
N GLU A 109 8.34 -6.88 13.52
CA GLU A 109 7.41 -5.75 13.67
C GLU A 109 6.69 -5.43 12.35
N VAL A 110 7.44 -5.45 11.24
CA VAL A 110 6.87 -5.28 9.88
C VAL A 110 5.94 -6.44 9.56
N ALA A 111 6.35 -7.68 9.85
CA ALA A 111 5.54 -8.86 9.63
C ALA A 111 4.23 -8.83 10.44
N SER A 112 4.27 -8.37 11.70
CA SER A 112 3.08 -8.19 12.52
C SER A 112 2.09 -7.20 11.88
N ALA A 113 2.57 -6.06 11.41
CA ALA A 113 1.75 -5.06 10.73
C ALA A 113 1.16 -5.60 9.41
N LEU A 114 1.95 -6.32 8.62
CA LEU A 114 1.50 -6.99 7.40
C LEU A 114 0.38 -8.00 7.70
N GLY A 115 0.51 -8.77 8.77
CA GLY A 115 -0.52 -9.73 9.22
C GLY A 115 -1.85 -9.04 9.56
N GLU A 116 -1.81 -7.88 10.25
CA GLU A 116 -3.01 -7.09 10.53
C GLU A 116 -3.71 -6.62 9.24
N PHE A 117 -2.95 -6.13 8.26
CA PHE A 117 -3.50 -5.67 6.99
C PHE A 117 -4.01 -6.82 6.12
N MET A 118 -3.28 -7.94 6.06
CA MET A 118 -3.74 -9.15 5.36
C MET A 118 -5.06 -9.65 5.95
N ALA A 119 -5.17 -9.73 7.28
CA ALA A 119 -6.39 -10.12 7.95
C ALA A 119 -7.53 -9.13 7.70
N PHE A 120 -7.25 -7.83 7.69
CA PHE A 120 -8.22 -6.79 7.35
C PHE A 120 -8.78 -6.96 5.94
N VAL A 121 -7.92 -7.11 4.93
CA VAL A 121 -8.35 -7.31 3.53
C VAL A 121 -9.10 -8.63 3.39
N GLY A 122 -8.60 -9.72 3.98
CA GLY A 122 -9.19 -11.05 3.90
C GLY A 122 -10.60 -11.11 4.51
N ARG A 123 -10.81 -10.52 5.70
CA ARG A 123 -12.13 -10.45 6.33
C ARG A 123 -13.16 -9.65 5.53
N ASN A 124 -12.70 -8.69 4.76
CA ASN A 124 -13.55 -7.78 4.01
C ASN A 124 -13.55 -8.05 2.50
N LEU A 125 -13.04 -9.20 2.06
CA LEU A 125 -12.76 -9.49 0.66
C LEU A 125 -13.98 -9.31 -0.25
N ASP A 126 -15.16 -9.77 0.17
CA ASP A 126 -16.40 -9.65 -0.62
C ASP A 126 -16.81 -8.19 -0.80
N THR A 127 -16.56 -7.34 0.21
CA THR A 127 -16.89 -5.93 0.14
C THR A 127 -15.87 -5.16 -0.72
N VAL A 128 -14.57 -5.47 -0.60
CA VAL A 128 -13.54 -4.81 -1.42
C VAL A 128 -13.64 -5.19 -2.90
N ARG A 129 -14.18 -6.36 -3.23
CA ARG A 129 -14.48 -6.78 -4.61
C ARG A 129 -15.50 -5.90 -5.33
N LEU A 130 -16.21 -5.03 -4.64
CA LEU A 130 -17.04 -4.01 -5.28
C LEU A 130 -16.23 -2.97 -6.06
N ARG A 131 -14.90 -2.96 -5.91
CA ARG A 131 -13.94 -2.09 -6.62
C ARG A 131 -14.20 -0.61 -6.45
N VAL A 132 -14.80 -0.24 -5.33
CA VAL A 132 -15.05 1.15 -4.94
C VAL A 132 -13.90 1.64 -4.08
N PRO A 133 -13.08 2.60 -4.53
CA PRO A 133 -11.87 3.03 -3.82
C PRO A 133 -12.10 3.57 -2.40
N MET A 134 -13.32 4.07 -2.13
CA MET A 134 -13.69 4.54 -0.79
C MET A 134 -13.94 3.41 0.20
N VAL A 135 -14.22 2.20 -0.27
CA VAL A 135 -14.58 1.06 0.59
C VAL A 135 -13.47 0.72 1.59
N PRO A 136 -12.19 0.58 1.21
CA PRO A 136 -11.12 0.34 2.18
C PRO A 136 -11.02 1.40 3.27
N PHE A 137 -11.24 2.68 2.96
CA PHE A 137 -11.23 3.76 3.96
C PHE A 137 -12.42 3.64 4.92
N GLN A 138 -13.63 3.32 4.41
CA GLN A 138 -14.81 3.10 5.23
C GLN A 138 -14.64 1.90 6.17
N LEU A 139 -14.11 0.80 5.66
CA LEU A 139 -13.84 -0.40 6.45
C LEU A 139 -12.77 -0.13 7.52
N ALA A 140 -11.69 0.56 7.18
CA ALA A 140 -10.65 0.93 8.15
C ALA A 140 -11.18 1.86 9.26
N ALA A 141 -12.18 2.71 8.96
CA ALA A 141 -12.84 3.54 9.96
C ALA A 141 -13.66 2.72 10.98
N GLN A 142 -14.07 1.51 10.61
CA GLN A 142 -14.82 0.58 11.46
C GLN A 142 -13.90 -0.33 12.30
N GLU A 143 -12.61 -0.41 11.98
CA GLU A 143 -11.64 -1.19 12.72
C GLU A 143 -11.37 -0.56 14.11
N PRO A 144 -10.90 -1.35 15.10
CA PRO A 144 -10.48 -0.84 16.39
C PRO A 144 -9.41 0.25 16.27
N ASP A 145 -9.45 1.27 17.13
CA ASP A 145 -8.52 2.41 17.11
C ASP A 145 -7.05 1.99 17.17
N ALA A 146 -6.75 0.88 17.84
CA ALA A 146 -5.41 0.33 17.97
C ALA A 146 -4.95 -0.48 16.76
N SER A 147 -5.82 -0.76 15.78
CA SER A 147 -5.45 -1.56 14.60
C SER A 147 -4.58 -0.78 13.63
N GLY A 148 -3.73 -1.49 12.89
CA GLY A 148 -2.89 -0.92 11.83
C GLY A 148 -3.71 -0.19 10.75
N PRO A 149 -4.75 -0.81 10.17
CA PRO A 149 -5.61 -0.16 9.18
C PRO A 149 -6.26 1.13 9.68
N HIS A 150 -6.77 1.15 10.92
CA HIS A 150 -7.35 2.37 11.49
C HIS A 150 -6.30 3.48 11.66
N ARG A 151 -5.12 3.16 12.22
CA ARG A 151 -4.02 4.12 12.36
C ARG A 151 -3.56 4.68 11.01
N ALA A 152 -3.47 3.82 9.98
CA ALA A 152 -3.12 4.26 8.62
C ALA A 152 -4.17 5.23 8.06
N LEU A 153 -5.46 4.95 8.25
CA LEU A 153 -6.53 5.89 7.89
C LEU A 153 -6.38 7.23 8.59
N GLN A 154 -6.12 7.25 9.90
CA GLN A 154 -5.94 8.51 10.64
C GLN A 154 -4.78 9.34 10.10
N GLN A 155 -3.70 8.71 9.63
CA GLN A 155 -2.59 9.40 8.99
C GLN A 155 -3.01 10.05 7.66
N VAL A 156 -3.81 9.37 6.85
CA VAL A 156 -4.32 9.89 5.58
C VAL A 156 -5.23 11.09 5.82
N LEU A 157 -6.14 10.98 6.79
CA LEU A 157 -7.06 12.08 7.16
C LEU A 157 -6.29 13.31 7.67
N LYS A 158 -5.28 13.13 8.50
CA LYS A 158 -4.42 14.22 8.97
C LYS A 158 -3.68 14.94 7.84
N ARG A 159 -3.38 14.23 6.75
CA ARG A 159 -2.73 14.81 5.56
C ARG A 159 -3.70 15.50 4.61
N GLY A 160 -5.02 15.47 4.88
CA GLY A 160 -6.05 16.07 4.02
C GLY A 160 -6.15 15.44 2.62
N ARG A 161 -5.71 14.20 2.45
CA ARG A 161 -5.67 13.54 1.15
C ARG A 161 -6.96 12.85 0.73
N VAL A 162 -7.90 12.72 1.65
CA VAL A 162 -9.23 12.17 1.39
C VAL A 162 -10.24 13.23 1.78
N GLU A 163 -10.96 13.72 0.80
CA GLU A 163 -12.07 14.63 1.04
C GLU A 163 -13.21 13.90 1.75
N SER A 164 -13.90 14.61 2.61
CA SER A 164 -14.93 14.18 3.54
C SER A 164 -15.98 13.22 2.95
N GLY A 165 -16.28 12.17 3.68
CA GLY A 165 -17.31 11.17 3.32
C GLY A 165 -17.13 9.88 4.10
N ILE A 166 -16.13 9.84 5.00
CA ILE A 166 -15.90 8.68 5.85
C ILE A 166 -16.86 8.74 7.03
N LEU A 167 -17.81 7.81 7.06
CA LEU A 167 -18.75 7.64 8.17
C LEU A 167 -18.16 6.64 9.15
N ARG A 168 -17.97 7.05 10.39
CA ARG A 168 -17.66 6.14 11.50
C ARG A 168 -18.93 5.89 12.30
N LEU A 169 -19.25 4.63 12.52
CA LEU A 169 -20.26 4.26 13.51
C LEU A 169 -19.69 4.54 14.90
N VAL A 170 -20.13 5.64 15.50
CA VAL A 170 -19.63 6.09 16.83
C VAL A 170 -20.24 5.26 17.97
N HIS A 171 -21.32 4.53 17.72
CA HIS A 171 -22.00 3.73 18.74
C HIS A 171 -22.42 2.37 18.17
N TRP A 172 -21.64 1.35 18.53
CA TRP A 172 -22.04 -0.04 18.37
C TRP A 172 -22.03 -0.66 19.76
N PRO A 173 -23.17 -0.66 20.47
CA PRO A 173 -23.22 -1.05 21.89
C PRO A 173 -22.81 -2.50 22.13
N ASP A 174 -22.94 -3.36 21.12
CA ASP A 174 -22.65 -4.81 21.24
C ASP A 174 -21.81 -5.29 20.06
N ARG A 175 -20.66 -4.68 19.84
CA ARG A 175 -19.70 -5.27 18.88
C ARG A 175 -19.31 -6.65 19.43
N PRO A 176 -19.75 -7.77 18.82
CA PRO A 176 -19.28 -9.08 19.28
C PRO A 176 -17.76 -9.04 19.19
N GLN A 177 -17.08 -9.20 20.33
CA GLN A 177 -15.65 -9.46 20.31
C GLN A 177 -15.47 -10.66 19.38
N HIS A 178 -14.82 -10.44 18.25
CA HIS A 178 -14.50 -11.50 17.31
C HIS A 178 -13.77 -12.58 18.11
N GLN A 179 -14.51 -13.61 18.48
CA GLN A 179 -13.90 -14.84 18.98
C GLN A 179 -13.03 -15.33 17.82
N ASP A 180 -11.76 -15.38 18.08
CA ASP A 180 -10.75 -15.86 17.16
C ASP A 180 -11.16 -17.27 16.69
N PRO A 181 -11.53 -17.49 15.42
CA PRO A 181 -12.00 -18.80 14.95
C PRO A 181 -10.87 -19.85 14.96
N CYS A 182 -9.65 -19.47 15.34
CA CYS A 182 -8.49 -20.34 15.41
C CYS A 182 -8.23 -20.96 16.81
N ARG A 183 -9.18 -20.83 17.78
CA ARG A 183 -9.13 -21.61 19.02
C ARG A 183 -10.12 -22.78 18.95
N LEU A 184 -9.78 -23.78 18.17
CA LEU A 184 -10.24 -25.16 18.31
C LEU A 184 -9.04 -26.09 18.25
#